data_9141844fbf68c388e99b81ef3f6edb3e
#
_entry.id   9141844fbf68c388e99b81ef3f6edb3e
#
_cell.length_a   1.000
_cell.length_b   1.000
_cell.length_c   1.000
_cell.angle_alpha   90.00
_cell.angle_beta   90.00
_cell.angle_gamma   90.00
#
_symmetry.space_group_name_H-M   'P 1'
#
loop_
_entity.id
_entity.type
_entity.pdbx_description
1 polymer ?
#
loop_
_entity_poly.entity_id
_entity_poly.type
_entity_poly.pdbx_seq_one_letter_code
_entity_poly.pdbx_strand_id
1 'polypeptide(L)'
;MTNNTHTRTIGDFSVINEQTIKTSCSFKFRPIDFHGKYWSRSGLVADFFAEFCIQPDKENAESSKSSIATNVNEMIENTAKYGDPPHHYCEVTLVLYDNYHLIIEINNDTSQENVESLLGLIDKIQANPIKTVWKELRKQRKGKTD
;
A
#
# COMPACT_ATOMS: atom_id res chain seq x y z
N MET A 1 -21.09 20.21 15.16
CA MET A 1 -21.06 19.27 14.02
C MET A 1 -20.21 18.10 14.44
N THR A 2 -20.85 16.96 14.73
CA THR A 2 -20.16 15.74 15.14
C THR A 2 -19.61 15.09 13.87
N ASN A 3 -18.27 15.15 13.67
CA ASN A 3 -17.60 14.35 12.67
C ASN A 3 -17.76 12.87 13.05
N ASN A 4 -18.73 12.22 12.46
CA ASN A 4 -18.86 10.76 12.53
C ASN A 4 -17.77 10.16 11.64
N THR A 5 -16.58 9.98 12.20
CA THR A 5 -15.52 9.20 11.57
C THR A 5 -15.92 7.73 11.66
N HIS A 6 -16.50 7.21 10.57
CA HIS A 6 -16.75 5.79 10.42
C HIS A 6 -15.42 5.09 10.10
N THR A 7 -14.87 4.39 11.08
CA THR A 7 -13.70 3.53 10.87
C THR A 7 -14.21 2.13 10.49
N ARG A 8 -13.74 1.61 9.36
CA ARG A 8 -13.97 0.21 8.95
C ARG A 8 -12.63 -0.51 8.86
N THR A 9 -12.50 -1.57 9.62
CA THR A 9 -11.32 -2.45 9.59
C THR A 9 -11.66 -3.70 8.78
N ILE A 10 -10.78 -4.07 7.86
CA ILE A 10 -10.96 -5.22 6.96
C ILE A 10 -9.67 -6.02 6.97
N GLY A 11 -9.78 -7.32 7.29
CA GLY A 11 -8.64 -8.23 7.37
C GLY A 11 -8.41 -8.77 8.78
N ASP A 12 -7.40 -9.64 8.91
CA ASP A 12 -6.97 -10.22 10.17
C ASP A 12 -5.70 -9.53 10.67
N PHE A 13 -5.80 -8.86 11.81
CA PHE A 13 -4.70 -8.15 12.46
C PHE A 13 -4.20 -8.85 13.73
N SER A 14 -4.64 -10.09 13.98
CA SER A 14 -4.32 -10.83 15.20
C SER A 14 -2.83 -11.16 15.34
N VAL A 15 -2.10 -11.18 14.24
CA VAL A 15 -0.67 -11.54 14.19
C VAL A 15 0.24 -10.49 14.85
N ILE A 16 -0.27 -9.29 15.11
CA ILE A 16 0.53 -8.12 15.56
C ILE A 16 0.59 -8.01 17.08
N ASN A 17 -0.32 -8.65 17.82
CA ASN A 17 -0.64 -8.27 19.21
C ASN A 17 0.41 -8.64 20.27
N GLU A 18 1.45 -9.44 19.97
CA GLU A 18 2.43 -9.90 20.98
C GLU A 18 3.89 -9.83 20.52
N GLN A 19 4.19 -9.06 19.49
CA GLN A 19 5.51 -9.07 18.88
C GLN A 19 6.31 -7.81 19.21
N THR A 20 7.59 -7.99 19.48
CA THR A 20 8.53 -6.87 19.68
C THR A 20 8.98 -6.31 18.33
N ILE A 21 8.92 -5.00 18.19
CA ILE A 21 9.44 -4.31 17.01
C ILE A 21 10.97 -4.37 17.04
N LYS A 22 11.55 -4.97 16.00
CA LYS A 22 12.99 -5.00 15.79
C LYS A 22 13.49 -3.74 15.11
N THR A 23 12.78 -3.28 14.11
CA THR A 23 13.13 -2.14 13.29
C THR A 23 11.88 -1.52 12.70
N SER A 24 11.86 -0.20 12.60
CA SER A 24 10.84 0.51 11.83
C SER A 24 11.46 1.66 11.05
N CYS A 25 10.90 1.95 9.90
CA CYS A 25 11.29 3.06 9.05
C CYS A 25 10.05 3.68 8.44
N SER A 26 9.95 5.01 8.49
CA SER A 26 8.85 5.78 7.92
C SER A 26 9.35 6.81 6.93
N PHE A 27 8.57 7.04 5.88
CA PHE A 27 8.83 8.07 4.90
C PHE A 27 7.56 8.88 4.63
N LYS A 28 7.63 10.19 4.85
CA LYS A 28 6.54 11.13 4.59
C LYS A 28 6.74 11.84 3.26
N PHE A 29 5.70 11.92 2.48
CA PHE A 29 5.71 12.56 1.17
C PHE A 29 4.35 13.15 0.82
N ARG A 30 4.31 14.01 -0.20
CA ARG A 30 3.07 14.48 -0.80
C ARG A 30 2.88 13.78 -2.14
N PRO A 31 1.65 13.33 -2.50
CA PRO A 31 1.38 12.72 -3.79
C PRO A 31 1.94 13.49 -4.97
N ILE A 32 1.82 14.83 -4.94
CA ILE A 32 2.32 15.72 -5.99
C ILE A 32 3.83 15.60 -6.25
N ASP A 33 4.61 15.23 -5.24
CA ASP A 33 6.08 15.13 -5.34
C ASP A 33 6.54 13.90 -6.14
N PHE A 34 5.59 13.00 -6.49
CA PHE A 34 5.83 11.77 -7.25
C PHE A 34 5.15 11.76 -8.63
N HIS A 35 4.59 12.89 -9.08
CA HIS A 35 3.93 12.99 -10.38
C HIS A 35 4.89 13.38 -11.51
N GLY A 36 4.52 12.99 -12.73
CA GLY A 36 5.18 13.39 -13.96
C GLY A 36 6.66 12.97 -13.99
N LYS A 37 7.56 13.92 -14.20
CA LYS A 37 9.01 13.68 -14.28
C LYS A 37 9.65 13.13 -12.99
N TYR A 38 8.94 13.18 -11.88
CA TYR A 38 9.42 12.73 -10.57
C TYR A 38 8.97 11.31 -10.22
N TRP A 39 8.30 10.63 -11.14
CA TRP A 39 7.77 9.28 -10.95
C TRP A 39 8.82 8.26 -10.50
N SER A 40 10.06 8.37 -11.02
CA SER A 40 11.16 7.48 -10.64
C SER A 40 11.57 7.53 -9.16
N ARG A 41 11.12 8.55 -8.43
CA ARG A 41 11.41 8.67 -6.98
C ARG A 41 10.77 7.55 -6.17
N SER A 42 9.62 7.01 -6.61
CA SER A 42 8.96 5.89 -5.94
C SER A 42 9.86 4.66 -5.88
N GLY A 43 10.52 4.33 -7.00
CA GLY A 43 11.49 3.23 -7.06
C GLY A 43 12.68 3.43 -6.12
N LEU A 44 13.24 4.65 -6.05
CA LEU A 44 14.36 4.95 -5.13
C LEU A 44 13.97 4.77 -3.67
N VAL A 45 12.78 5.22 -3.28
CA VAL A 45 12.27 5.02 -1.92
C VAL A 45 12.03 3.54 -1.65
N ALA A 46 11.43 2.82 -2.60
CA ALA A 46 11.16 1.40 -2.48
C ALA A 46 12.45 0.57 -2.33
N ASP A 47 13.47 0.88 -3.10
CA ASP A 47 14.79 0.23 -3.02
C ASP A 47 15.45 0.50 -1.66
N PHE A 48 15.38 1.74 -1.16
CA PHE A 48 15.88 2.08 0.17
C PHE A 48 15.19 1.25 1.26
N PHE A 49 13.87 1.16 1.24
CA PHE A 49 13.13 0.34 2.21
C PHE A 49 13.50 -1.14 2.11
N ALA A 50 13.63 -1.65 0.89
CA ALA A 50 14.01 -3.04 0.67
C ALA A 50 15.40 -3.35 1.23
N GLU A 51 16.38 -2.48 1.00
CA GLU A 51 17.72 -2.63 1.58
C GLU A 51 17.71 -2.56 3.11
N PHE A 52 16.93 -1.63 3.68
CA PHE A 52 16.91 -1.40 5.11
C PHE A 52 16.28 -2.55 5.90
N CYS A 53 15.28 -3.22 5.33
CA CYS A 53 14.51 -4.26 6.03
C CYS A 53 15.06 -5.67 5.85
N ILE A 54 15.99 -5.89 4.92
CA ILE A 54 16.52 -7.23 4.65
C ILE A 54 17.78 -7.50 5.47
N GLN A 55 17.87 -8.75 5.94
CA GLN A 55 19.10 -9.29 6.50
C GLN A 55 19.90 -9.96 5.38
N PRO A 56 21.12 -9.50 5.08
CA PRO A 56 21.91 -10.01 3.96
C PRO A 56 22.28 -11.49 4.08
N ASP A 57 22.28 -12.03 5.30
CA ASP A 57 22.74 -13.39 5.59
C ASP A 57 21.65 -14.47 5.45
N LYS A 58 20.45 -14.12 4.95
CA LYS A 58 19.35 -15.08 4.79
C LYS A 58 19.27 -15.65 3.39
N GLU A 59 19.03 -16.95 3.36
CA GLU A 59 18.58 -17.65 2.15
C GLU A 59 17.32 -16.94 1.61
N ASN A 60 17.30 -16.61 0.31
CA ASN A 60 16.26 -15.82 -0.35
C ASN A 60 16.22 -14.30 -0.06
N ALA A 61 17.28 -13.71 0.47
CA ALA A 61 17.35 -12.26 0.73
C ALA A 61 17.00 -11.43 -0.51
N GLU A 62 17.55 -11.76 -1.69
CA GLU A 62 17.30 -11.05 -2.95
C GLU A 62 15.82 -11.15 -3.41
N SER A 63 15.21 -12.32 -3.26
CA SER A 63 13.78 -12.50 -3.60
C SER A 63 12.88 -11.68 -2.66
N SER A 64 13.20 -11.66 -1.37
CA SER A 64 12.47 -10.88 -0.38
C SER A 64 12.64 -9.38 -0.63
N LYS A 65 13.86 -8.93 -0.97
CA LYS A 65 14.18 -7.56 -1.35
C LYS A 65 13.34 -7.10 -2.55
N SER A 66 13.34 -7.89 -3.62
CA SER A 66 12.54 -7.60 -4.81
C SER A 66 11.04 -7.50 -4.49
N SER A 67 10.54 -8.40 -3.64
CA SER A 67 9.13 -8.38 -3.22
C SER A 67 8.79 -7.14 -2.40
N ILE A 68 9.64 -6.74 -1.46
CA ILE A 68 9.44 -5.52 -0.65
C ILE A 68 9.47 -4.29 -1.55
N ALA A 69 10.50 -4.16 -2.39
CA ALA A 69 10.64 -3.03 -3.31
C ALA A 69 9.42 -2.90 -4.23
N THR A 70 8.95 -4.01 -4.81
CA THR A 70 7.76 -4.00 -5.66
C THR A 70 6.51 -3.54 -4.90
N ASN A 71 6.24 -4.10 -3.73
CA ASN A 71 5.05 -3.74 -2.95
C ASN A 71 5.09 -2.28 -2.49
N VAL A 72 6.23 -1.80 -1.99
CA VAL A 72 6.37 -0.40 -1.56
C VAL A 72 6.22 0.55 -2.74
N ASN A 73 6.84 0.25 -3.89
CA ASN A 73 6.69 1.05 -5.09
C ASN A 73 5.23 1.17 -5.51
N GLU A 74 4.52 0.05 -5.62
CA GLU A 74 3.09 0.04 -5.98
C GLU A 74 2.23 0.83 -4.99
N MET A 75 2.50 0.73 -3.69
CA MET A 75 1.77 1.48 -2.67
C MET A 75 2.00 2.98 -2.80
N ILE A 76 3.25 3.43 -3.02
CA ILE A 76 3.58 4.84 -3.24
C ILE A 76 2.94 5.34 -4.54
N GLU A 77 3.03 4.58 -5.61
CA GLU A 77 2.45 4.93 -6.90
C GLU A 77 0.92 5.06 -6.82
N ASN A 78 0.26 4.13 -6.16
CA ASN A 78 -1.18 4.20 -5.96
C ASN A 78 -1.58 5.41 -5.11
N THR A 79 -0.81 5.73 -4.07
CA THR A 79 -1.02 6.92 -3.25
C THR A 79 -0.81 8.20 -4.05
N ALA A 80 0.24 8.27 -4.86
CA ALA A 80 0.49 9.41 -5.73
C ALA A 80 -0.63 9.61 -6.76
N LYS A 81 -1.21 8.52 -7.25
CA LYS A 81 -2.27 8.55 -8.27
C LYS A 81 -3.66 8.86 -7.71
N TYR A 82 -3.97 8.38 -6.51
CA TYR A 82 -5.31 8.44 -5.94
C TYR A 82 -5.41 9.27 -4.65
N GLY A 83 -4.28 9.77 -4.13
CA GLY A 83 -4.25 10.64 -2.97
C GLY A 83 -4.93 11.97 -3.25
N ASP A 84 -5.81 12.41 -2.36
CA ASP A 84 -6.59 13.64 -2.49
C ASP A 84 -6.87 14.23 -1.10
N PRO A 85 -6.50 15.48 -0.83
CA PRO A 85 -5.81 16.43 -1.73
C PRO A 85 -4.34 16.09 -2.00
N PRO A 86 -3.82 16.37 -3.20
CA PRO A 86 -2.47 15.94 -3.61
C PRO A 86 -1.33 16.64 -2.82
N HIS A 87 -1.65 17.67 -2.05
CA HIS A 87 -0.70 18.41 -1.20
C HIS A 87 -0.67 17.94 0.25
N HIS A 88 -1.59 17.07 0.67
CA HIS A 88 -1.56 16.48 2.00
C HIS A 88 -0.43 15.45 2.10
N TYR A 89 0.15 15.35 3.29
CA TYR A 89 1.20 14.38 3.54
C TYR A 89 0.62 12.98 3.67
N CYS A 90 1.27 12.06 2.99
CA CYS A 90 1.09 10.62 3.13
C CYS A 90 2.30 10.03 3.82
N GLU A 91 2.16 8.85 4.39
CA GLU A 91 3.25 8.17 5.08
C GLU A 91 3.25 6.69 4.70
N VAL A 92 4.41 6.19 4.29
CA VAL A 92 4.66 4.76 4.20
C VAL A 92 5.57 4.35 5.35
N THR A 93 5.19 3.30 6.06
CA THR A 93 5.92 2.78 7.20
C THR A 93 6.16 1.29 7.01
N LEU A 94 7.40 0.87 7.22
CA LEU A 94 7.76 -0.54 7.33
C LEU A 94 8.10 -0.85 8.77
N VAL A 95 7.53 -1.94 9.28
CA VAL A 95 7.79 -2.45 10.63
C VAL A 95 8.24 -3.90 10.53
N LEU A 96 9.46 -4.17 10.95
CA LEU A 96 10.00 -5.52 11.06
C LEU A 96 9.94 -5.96 12.52
N TYR A 97 9.36 -7.12 12.77
CA TYR A 97 9.26 -7.74 14.09
C TYR A 97 10.34 -8.80 14.32
N ASP A 98 10.58 -9.16 15.58
CA ASP A 98 11.61 -10.12 15.97
C ASP A 98 11.41 -11.51 15.37
N ASN A 99 10.18 -11.92 15.10
CA ASN A 99 9.83 -13.15 14.40
C ASN A 99 9.94 -13.05 12.86
N TYR A 100 10.52 -11.97 12.35
CA TYR A 100 10.68 -11.66 10.93
C TYR A 100 9.39 -11.42 10.15
N HIS A 101 8.29 -11.16 10.81
CA HIS A 101 7.12 -10.60 10.15
C HIS A 101 7.41 -9.15 9.75
N LEU A 102 7.12 -8.83 8.50
CA LEU A 102 7.23 -7.49 7.97
C LEU A 102 5.82 -6.95 7.68
N ILE A 103 5.54 -5.78 8.21
CA ILE A 103 4.31 -5.04 7.91
C ILE A 103 4.69 -3.81 7.10
N ILE A 104 3.97 -3.62 6.00
CA ILE A 104 4.03 -2.42 5.19
C ILE A 104 2.70 -1.70 5.38
N GLU A 105 2.74 -0.50 5.91
CA GLU A 105 1.58 0.34 6.13
C GLU A 105 1.68 1.58 5.25
N ILE A 106 0.57 2.00 4.67
CA ILE A 106 0.48 3.30 4.02
C ILE A 106 -0.71 4.06 4.57
N ASN A 107 -0.48 5.31 4.93
CA ASN A 107 -1.49 6.23 5.43
C ASN A 107 -1.62 7.40 4.46
N ASN A 108 -2.80 7.59 3.91
CA ASN A 108 -3.08 8.65 2.95
C ASN A 108 -4.52 9.13 3.04
N ASP A 109 -4.72 10.39 2.70
CA ASP A 109 -6.04 10.95 2.47
C ASP A 109 -6.49 10.66 1.03
N THR A 110 -7.79 10.50 0.85
CA THR A 110 -8.40 10.34 -0.46
C THR A 110 -9.81 10.90 -0.49
N SER A 111 -10.38 11.11 -1.67
CA SER A 111 -11.74 11.62 -1.80
C SER A 111 -12.78 10.61 -1.32
N GLN A 112 -13.93 11.10 -0.89
CA GLN A 112 -15.07 10.26 -0.50
C GLN A 112 -15.48 9.29 -1.62
N GLU A 113 -15.45 9.75 -2.87
CA GLU A 113 -15.75 8.93 -4.05
C GLU A 113 -14.79 7.74 -4.19
N ASN A 114 -13.48 7.98 -3.97
CA ASN A 114 -12.48 6.92 -4.01
C ASN A 114 -12.67 5.92 -2.86
N VAL A 115 -13.04 6.40 -1.66
CA VAL A 115 -13.36 5.54 -0.51
C VAL A 115 -14.54 4.63 -0.84
N GLU A 116 -15.63 5.19 -1.37
CA GLU A 116 -16.84 4.43 -1.73
C GLU A 116 -16.54 3.39 -2.82
N SER A 117 -15.75 3.77 -3.82
CA SER A 117 -15.31 2.87 -4.89
C SER A 117 -14.49 1.71 -4.34
N LEU A 118 -13.56 1.98 -3.42
CA LEU A 118 -12.73 0.97 -2.77
C LEU A 118 -13.58 0.02 -1.92
N LEU A 119 -14.47 0.56 -1.09
CA LEU A 119 -15.35 -0.26 -0.25
C LEU A 119 -16.26 -1.14 -1.11
N GLY A 120 -16.82 -0.62 -2.19
CA GLY A 120 -17.61 -1.41 -3.14
C GLY A 120 -16.81 -2.54 -3.81
N LEU A 121 -15.54 -2.32 -4.10
CA LEU A 121 -14.66 -3.37 -4.62
C LEU A 121 -14.37 -4.44 -3.56
N ILE A 122 -14.11 -4.03 -2.33
CA ILE A 122 -13.87 -4.95 -1.21
C ILE A 122 -15.10 -5.83 -0.97
N ASP A 123 -16.28 -5.24 -0.92
CA ASP A 123 -17.53 -5.97 -0.76
C ASP A 123 -17.74 -7.01 -1.88
N LYS A 124 -17.42 -6.68 -3.11
CA LYS A 124 -17.44 -7.62 -4.24
C LYS A 124 -16.45 -8.78 -4.07
N ILE A 125 -15.23 -8.49 -3.60
CA ILE A 125 -14.20 -9.50 -3.36
C ILE A 125 -14.62 -10.43 -2.23
N GLN A 126 -15.23 -9.91 -1.17
CA GLN A 126 -15.71 -10.72 -0.05
C GLN A 126 -16.90 -11.60 -0.42
N ALA A 127 -17.79 -11.11 -1.29
CA ALA A 127 -19.01 -11.81 -1.71
C ALA A 127 -18.80 -12.83 -2.84
N ASN A 128 -17.69 -12.77 -3.57
CA ASN A 128 -17.48 -13.57 -4.78
C ASN A 128 -16.07 -14.18 -4.83
N PRO A 129 -15.90 -15.33 -5.53
CA PRO A 129 -14.57 -15.86 -5.81
C PRO A 129 -13.72 -14.83 -6.54
N ILE A 130 -12.50 -14.62 -6.08
CA ILE A 130 -11.60 -13.58 -6.62
C ILE A 130 -11.40 -13.68 -8.14
N LYS A 131 -11.40 -14.89 -8.70
CA LYS A 131 -11.30 -15.12 -10.16
C LYS A 131 -12.46 -14.50 -10.93
N THR A 132 -13.67 -14.48 -10.34
CA THR A 132 -14.86 -13.86 -10.94
C THR A 132 -14.73 -12.35 -10.97
N VAL A 133 -14.34 -11.75 -9.84
CA VAL A 133 -14.10 -10.31 -9.72
C VAL A 133 -13.03 -9.85 -10.72
N TRP A 134 -11.92 -10.58 -10.85
CA TRP A 134 -10.87 -10.28 -11.83
C TRP A 134 -11.35 -10.31 -13.29
N LYS A 135 -12.21 -11.26 -13.64
CA LYS A 135 -12.77 -11.33 -14.99
C LYS A 135 -13.65 -10.13 -15.31
N GLU A 136 -14.45 -9.67 -14.34
CA GLU A 136 -15.30 -8.49 -14.50
C GLU A 136 -14.47 -7.21 -14.64
N LEU A 137 -13.48 -7.01 -13.79
CA LEU A 137 -12.59 -5.85 -13.86
C LEU A 137 -11.82 -5.77 -15.19
N ARG A 138 -11.38 -6.90 -15.73
CA ARG A 138 -10.74 -6.96 -17.05
C ARG A 138 -11.70 -6.60 -18.19
N LYS A 139 -12.96 -7.01 -18.11
CA LYS A 139 -13.97 -6.64 -19.12
C LYS A 139 -14.24 -5.13 -19.11
N GLN A 140 -14.35 -4.54 -17.92
CA GLN A 140 -14.57 -3.09 -17.77
C GLN A 140 -13.40 -2.25 -18.32
N ARG A 141 -12.15 -2.72 -18.16
CA ARG A 141 -10.97 -2.05 -18.74
C ARG A 141 -10.97 -2.08 -20.28
N LYS A 142 -11.38 -3.20 -20.87
CA LYS A 142 -11.43 -3.34 -22.34
C LYS A 142 -12.54 -2.49 -22.99
N GLY A 143 -13.62 -2.21 -22.29
CA GLY A 143 -14.72 -1.35 -22.79
C GLY A 143 -14.48 0.15 -22.63
N LYS A 144 -13.34 0.58 -22.06
CA LYS A 144 -12.95 2.00 -21.92
C LYS A 144 -11.88 2.45 -22.93
N THR A 145 -11.51 1.58 -23.86
CA THR A 145 -10.41 1.82 -24.85
C THR A 145 -10.96 2.01 -26.28
N ASP A 146 -12.26 2.26 -26.42
CA ASP A 146 -12.87 2.66 -27.71
C ASP A 146 -13.23 4.14 -27.71
#